data_3c95fd5504dc61183f504df869b655c8
#
_entry.id   3c95fd5504dc61183f504df869b655c8
#
_cell.length_a   1.000
_cell.length_b   1.000
_cell.length_c   1.000
_cell.angle_alpha   90.00
_cell.angle_beta   90.00
_cell.angle_gamma   90.00
#
_symmetry.space_group_name_H-M   'P 1'
#
loop_
_entity.id
_entity.type
_entity.pdbx_description
1 polymer ?
#
loop_
_entity_poly.entity_id
_entity_poly.type
_entity_poly.pdbx_seq_one_letter_code
_entity_poly.pdbx_strand_id
1 'polypeptide(L)'
;MVGRIPDGPHRLAEAQAHLAREIAMHQTKLDRYARLVAAGKKPMGRPPVPMQDSTRVQRAQRVVEAARTAEQRRTAQTTRAAAGKKTLPSVVANTTDPQSRIMPTRKGFLQGYNAQLAVTSDHMIVAVSLGQSSSDVKCLVPMMHAAQAAAARCHDETRHLEHTIGTVLADAGYASDANLAAPGPDRIIALSKGRDQAHAASQDHAVSPPPTGATSRQVMAHRLRTTDGHAL
;
A
#
# COMPACT_ATOMS: atom_id res chain seq x y z
N MET A 1 -1.52 -7.31 20.15
CA MET A 1 -2.78 -7.28 20.94
C MET A 1 -3.80 -6.48 20.12
N VAL A 2 -4.83 -7.14 19.61
CA VAL A 2 -5.90 -6.48 18.84
C VAL A 2 -6.86 -5.86 19.86
N GLY A 3 -6.69 -4.58 20.12
CA GLY A 3 -7.60 -3.85 21.01
C GLY A 3 -8.88 -3.48 20.25
N ARG A 4 -10.02 -3.93 20.75
CA ARG A 4 -11.32 -3.42 20.30
C ARG A 4 -11.43 -1.97 20.75
N ILE A 5 -11.46 -1.02 19.80
CA ILE A 5 -11.82 0.36 20.13
C ILE A 5 -13.35 0.36 20.28
N PRO A 6 -13.88 0.55 21.49
CA PRO A 6 -15.32 0.55 21.68
C PRO A 6 -15.95 1.71 20.88
N ASP A 7 -17.05 1.45 20.21
CA ASP A 7 -17.78 2.40 19.39
C ASP A 7 -18.40 3.55 20.23
N GLY A 8 -18.13 4.79 19.80
CA GLY A 8 -18.80 5.96 20.35
C GLY A 8 -18.38 7.25 19.65
N PRO A 9 -19.33 8.16 19.40
CA PRO A 9 -19.07 9.44 18.73
C PRO A 9 -18.09 10.35 19.49
N HIS A 10 -17.89 10.13 20.79
CA HIS A 10 -17.02 10.96 21.63
C HIS A 10 -15.55 10.55 21.63
N ARG A 11 -15.18 9.41 21.08
CA ARG A 11 -13.82 8.88 21.20
C ARG A 11 -12.74 9.62 20.46
N LEU A 12 -13.06 10.17 19.28
CA LEU A 12 -12.09 10.99 18.57
C LEU A 12 -11.79 12.25 19.39
N ALA A 13 -12.80 12.89 19.97
CA ALA A 13 -12.64 14.06 20.83
C ALA A 13 -11.85 13.72 22.11
N GLU A 14 -12.14 12.58 22.75
CA GLU A 14 -11.39 12.10 23.92
C GLU A 14 -9.92 11.80 23.60
N ALA A 15 -9.66 11.14 22.47
CA ALA A 15 -8.30 10.86 22.01
C ALA A 15 -7.53 12.15 21.71
N GLN A 16 -8.16 13.12 21.05
CA GLN A 16 -7.59 14.44 20.79
C GLN A 16 -7.30 15.21 22.09
N ALA A 17 -8.22 15.20 23.03
CA ALA A 17 -8.02 15.81 24.34
C ALA A 17 -6.89 15.14 25.13
N HIS A 18 -6.76 13.82 25.04
CA HIS A 18 -5.63 13.09 25.63
C HIS A 18 -4.30 13.49 24.97
N LEU A 19 -4.23 13.54 23.64
CA LEU A 19 -3.04 13.98 22.93
C LEU A 19 -2.64 15.42 23.33
N ALA A 20 -3.61 16.32 23.39
CA ALA A 20 -3.35 17.71 23.82
C ALA A 20 -2.76 17.78 25.22
N ARG A 21 -3.27 16.98 26.17
CA ARG A 21 -2.70 16.89 27.52
C ARG A 21 -1.25 16.37 27.52
N GLU A 22 -0.95 15.32 26.76
CA GLU A 22 0.41 14.75 26.68
C GLU A 22 1.40 15.74 26.05
N ILE A 23 0.98 16.47 25.00
CA ILE A 23 1.79 17.55 24.40
C ILE A 23 2.07 18.65 25.42
N ALA A 24 1.03 19.15 26.13
CA ALA A 24 1.18 20.22 27.11
C ALA A 24 2.11 19.81 28.27
N MET A 25 1.95 18.58 28.79
CA MET A 25 2.84 18.06 29.83
C MET A 25 4.28 17.93 29.36
N HIS A 26 4.50 17.50 28.12
CA HIS A 26 5.86 17.36 27.57
C HIS A 26 6.47 18.75 27.31
N GLN A 27 5.70 19.70 26.77
CA GLN A 27 6.14 21.08 26.58
C GLN A 27 6.57 21.72 27.90
N THR A 28 5.78 21.55 28.96
CA THR A 28 6.13 22.04 30.30
C THR A 28 7.49 21.52 30.78
N LYS A 29 7.81 20.25 30.47
CA LYS A 29 9.14 19.68 30.81
C LYS A 29 10.27 20.32 30.00
N LEU A 30 10.07 20.53 28.71
CA LEU A 30 11.02 21.22 27.84
C LEU A 30 11.28 22.64 28.30
N ASP A 31 10.23 23.39 28.59
CA ASP A 31 10.30 24.77 29.04
C ASP A 31 10.99 24.89 30.41
N ARG A 32 10.68 23.97 31.33
CA ARG A 32 11.35 23.89 32.62
C ARG A 32 12.85 23.67 32.49
N TYR A 33 13.22 22.70 31.61
CA TYR A 33 14.61 22.38 31.34
C TYR A 33 15.33 23.59 30.73
N ALA A 34 14.76 24.22 29.72
CA ALA A 34 15.29 25.39 29.05
C ALA A 34 15.51 26.58 30.04
N ARG A 35 14.52 26.84 30.93
CA ARG A 35 14.65 27.88 31.97
C ARG A 35 15.79 27.62 32.94
N LEU A 36 15.99 26.37 33.36
CA LEU A 36 17.10 26.02 34.27
C LEU A 36 18.47 26.22 33.60
N VAL A 37 18.59 25.82 32.34
CA VAL A 37 19.81 26.00 31.55
C VAL A 37 20.10 27.52 31.33
N ALA A 38 19.08 28.30 30.97
CA ALA A 38 19.22 29.74 30.78
C ALA A 38 19.62 30.48 32.08
N ALA A 39 19.20 29.94 33.23
CA ALA A 39 19.60 30.47 34.56
C ALA A 39 21.00 30.00 35.00
N GLY A 40 21.78 29.33 34.13
CA GLY A 40 23.12 28.81 34.47
C GLY A 40 23.10 27.63 35.45
N LYS A 41 21.92 27.05 35.76
CA LYS A 41 21.77 25.90 36.64
C LYS A 41 21.95 24.61 35.85
N LYS A 42 22.69 23.66 36.40
CA LYS A 42 22.80 22.31 35.80
C LYS A 42 21.58 21.47 36.19
N PRO A 43 20.64 21.15 35.25
CA PRO A 43 19.51 20.31 35.58
C PRO A 43 19.99 18.91 35.97
N MET A 44 19.34 18.31 36.98
CA MET A 44 19.61 16.91 37.35
C MET A 44 18.88 15.95 36.37
N GLY A 45 19.58 14.88 35.98
CA GLY A 45 19.05 13.84 35.14
C GLY A 45 19.27 14.05 33.63
N ARG A 46 18.71 13.11 32.85
CA ARG A 46 18.82 13.16 31.37
C ARG A 46 17.97 14.29 30.80
N PRO A 47 18.47 15.04 29.81
CA PRO A 47 17.68 16.02 29.08
C PRO A 47 16.37 15.44 28.56
N PRO A 48 15.26 16.18 28.58
CA PRO A 48 14.02 15.72 27.97
C PRO A 48 14.23 15.57 26.46
N VAL A 49 13.71 14.49 25.89
CA VAL A 49 13.78 14.25 24.45
C VAL A 49 12.94 15.29 23.68
N PRO A 50 13.26 15.60 22.42
CA PRO A 50 12.44 16.46 21.58
C PRO A 50 10.99 15.98 21.51
N MET A 51 10.03 16.89 21.25
CA MET A 51 8.59 16.58 21.22
C MET A 51 8.27 15.40 20.31
N GLN A 52 8.88 15.35 19.13
CA GLN A 52 8.68 14.30 18.12
C GLN A 52 9.16 12.92 18.58
N ASP A 53 10.13 12.85 19.48
CA ASP A 53 10.72 11.62 19.99
C ASP A 53 10.05 11.13 21.29
N SER A 54 9.10 11.90 21.80
CA SER A 54 8.37 11.54 23.01
C SER A 54 7.46 10.34 22.77
N THR A 55 7.80 9.19 23.37
CA THR A 55 6.99 7.95 23.23
C THR A 55 5.57 8.10 23.73
N ARG A 56 5.29 8.97 24.71
CA ARG A 56 3.95 9.26 25.20
C ARG A 56 3.13 10.02 24.16
N VAL A 57 3.72 11.07 23.57
CA VAL A 57 3.08 11.87 22.52
C VAL A 57 2.82 10.98 21.28
N GLN A 58 3.81 10.20 20.85
CA GLN A 58 3.65 9.27 19.73
C GLN A 58 2.54 8.23 19.98
N ARG A 59 2.44 7.67 21.20
CA ARG A 59 1.34 6.75 21.55
C ARG A 59 -0.02 7.44 21.47
N ALA A 60 -0.14 8.64 22.01
CA ALA A 60 -1.38 9.41 21.96
C ALA A 60 -1.75 9.77 20.51
N GLN A 61 -0.80 10.11 19.65
CA GLN A 61 -0.99 10.34 18.22
C GLN A 61 -1.55 9.09 17.52
N ARG A 62 -0.99 7.91 17.79
CA ARG A 62 -1.52 6.65 17.23
C ARG A 62 -2.96 6.37 17.65
N VAL A 63 -3.32 6.68 18.90
CA VAL A 63 -4.71 6.54 19.37
C VAL A 63 -5.65 7.47 18.63
N VAL A 64 -5.25 8.72 18.37
CA VAL A 64 -6.03 9.68 17.57
C VAL A 64 -6.22 9.16 16.14
N GLU A 65 -5.16 8.66 15.53
CA GLU A 65 -5.21 8.12 14.17
C GLU A 65 -6.14 6.90 14.07
N ALA A 66 -6.07 6.00 15.06
CA ALA A 66 -6.97 4.85 15.16
C ALA A 66 -8.44 5.28 15.32
N ALA A 67 -8.71 6.27 16.19
CA ALA A 67 -10.04 6.80 16.41
C ALA A 67 -10.60 7.50 15.15
N ARG A 68 -9.76 8.25 14.43
CA ARG A 68 -10.12 8.91 13.17
C ARG A 68 -10.47 7.90 12.08
N THR A 69 -9.65 6.86 11.95
CA THR A 69 -9.90 5.75 11.01
C THR A 69 -11.22 5.02 11.34
N ALA A 70 -11.49 4.76 12.62
CA ALA A 70 -12.73 4.12 13.05
C ALA A 70 -13.96 4.99 12.72
N GLU A 71 -13.87 6.30 12.93
CA GLU A 71 -14.93 7.25 12.61
C GLU A 71 -15.23 7.30 11.11
N GLN A 72 -14.21 7.40 10.27
CA GLN A 72 -14.35 7.39 8.80
C GLN A 72 -15.05 6.12 8.32
N ARG A 73 -14.73 4.97 8.91
CA ARG A 73 -15.36 3.68 8.56
C ARG A 73 -16.81 3.61 9.04
N ARG A 74 -17.11 4.15 10.21
CA ARG A 74 -18.49 4.24 10.71
C ARG A 74 -19.34 5.09 9.78
N THR A 75 -18.85 6.25 9.36
CA THR A 75 -19.53 7.13 8.39
C THR A 75 -19.74 6.39 7.05
N ALA A 76 -18.72 5.70 6.55
CA ALA A 76 -18.84 4.91 5.32
C ALA A 76 -19.87 3.76 5.47
N GLN A 77 -19.95 3.10 6.63
CA GLN A 77 -20.96 2.08 6.91
C GLN A 77 -22.37 2.65 6.91
N THR A 78 -22.57 3.80 7.58
CA THR A 78 -23.88 4.48 7.63
C THR A 78 -24.34 4.86 6.22
N THR A 79 -23.44 5.42 5.41
CA THR A 79 -23.74 5.78 4.01
C THR A 79 -24.09 4.53 3.17
N ARG A 80 -23.39 3.41 3.37
CA ARG A 80 -23.69 2.15 2.66
C ARG A 80 -25.04 1.56 3.09
N ALA A 81 -25.35 1.58 4.40
CA ALA A 81 -26.63 1.12 4.93
C ALA A 81 -27.79 1.97 4.39
N ALA A 82 -27.64 3.29 4.34
CA ALA A 82 -28.63 4.20 3.76
C ALA A 82 -28.84 3.95 2.26
N ALA A 83 -27.81 3.47 1.55
CA ALA A 83 -27.90 3.09 0.14
C ALA A 83 -28.40 1.65 -0.08
N GLY A 84 -28.92 0.95 0.94
CA GLY A 84 -29.42 -0.42 0.86
C GLY A 84 -28.34 -1.48 0.56
N LYS A 85 -27.05 -1.14 0.73
CA LYS A 85 -25.93 -2.06 0.49
C LYS A 85 -25.64 -2.87 1.76
N LYS A 86 -25.21 -4.13 1.57
CA LYS A 86 -24.83 -5.02 2.69
C LYS A 86 -23.85 -4.32 3.64
N THR A 87 -24.15 -4.33 4.93
CA THR A 87 -23.28 -3.77 5.97
C THR A 87 -21.95 -4.52 6.02
N LEU A 88 -20.87 -3.77 6.21
CA LEU A 88 -19.55 -4.37 6.42
C LEU A 88 -19.48 -4.94 7.85
N PRO A 89 -18.71 -6.01 8.09
CA PRO A 89 -18.50 -6.51 9.46
C PRO A 89 -17.90 -5.41 10.35
N SER A 90 -18.13 -5.51 11.66
CA SER A 90 -17.65 -4.53 12.64
C SER A 90 -16.14 -4.28 12.49
N VAL A 91 -15.78 -3.02 12.55
CA VAL A 91 -14.41 -2.60 12.29
C VAL A 91 -13.54 -2.85 13.52
N VAL A 92 -12.54 -3.69 13.34
CA VAL A 92 -11.46 -3.88 14.31
C VAL A 92 -10.27 -3.06 13.85
N ALA A 93 -9.81 -2.11 14.66
CA ALA A 93 -8.59 -1.36 14.40
C ALA A 93 -7.44 -1.87 15.28
N ASN A 94 -6.24 -1.92 14.71
CA ASN A 94 -5.03 -2.18 15.49
C ASN A 94 -4.64 -0.91 16.24
N THR A 95 -4.51 -1.00 17.57
CA THR A 95 -4.09 0.13 18.40
C THR A 95 -2.58 0.39 18.33
N THR A 96 -1.80 -0.61 17.94
CA THR A 96 -0.34 -0.50 17.80
C THR A 96 0.03 0.11 16.43
N ASP A 97 -0.67 -0.33 15.39
CA ASP A 97 -0.50 0.16 14.02
C ASP A 97 -1.87 0.40 13.36
N PRO A 98 -2.45 1.61 13.54
CA PRO A 98 -3.77 1.96 13.03
C PRO A 98 -3.88 1.94 11.50
N GLN A 99 -2.78 2.02 10.79
CA GLN A 99 -2.75 2.03 9.33
C GLN A 99 -2.80 0.62 8.74
N SER A 100 -2.37 -0.40 9.47
CA SER A 100 -2.45 -1.79 9.02
C SER A 100 -3.89 -2.25 8.79
N ARG A 101 -4.08 -3.22 7.92
CA ARG A 101 -5.41 -3.76 7.58
C ARG A 101 -5.43 -5.26 7.74
N ILE A 102 -6.60 -5.78 8.10
CA ILE A 102 -6.85 -7.23 8.10
C ILE A 102 -7.04 -7.65 6.64
N MET A 103 -6.15 -8.50 6.17
CA MET A 103 -6.14 -9.01 4.79
C MET A 103 -6.37 -10.52 4.80
N PRO A 104 -7.23 -11.04 3.91
CA PRO A 104 -7.41 -12.48 3.74
C PRO A 104 -6.15 -13.09 3.13
N THR A 105 -5.76 -14.26 3.63
CA THR A 105 -4.70 -15.09 3.09
C THR A 105 -5.20 -16.52 2.89
N ARG A 106 -4.41 -17.37 2.24
CA ARG A 106 -4.76 -18.80 2.08
C ARG A 106 -4.89 -19.54 3.41
N LYS A 107 -4.25 -19.06 4.47
CA LYS A 107 -4.23 -19.67 5.82
C LYS A 107 -5.10 -18.92 6.85
N GLY A 108 -5.96 -18.00 6.39
CA GLY A 108 -6.80 -17.18 7.28
C GLY A 108 -6.61 -15.69 7.07
N PHE A 109 -6.51 -14.92 8.13
CA PHE A 109 -6.38 -13.47 8.08
C PHE A 109 -5.05 -13.02 8.65
N LEU A 110 -4.41 -12.08 7.97
CA LEU A 110 -3.18 -11.42 8.40
C LEU A 110 -3.46 -9.92 8.58
N GLN A 111 -2.92 -9.34 9.63
CA GLN A 111 -2.89 -7.90 9.77
C GLN A 111 -1.57 -7.34 9.25
N GLY A 112 -1.62 -6.44 8.28
CA GLY A 112 -0.41 -5.93 7.64
C GLY A 112 -0.71 -4.98 6.50
N TYR A 113 0.23 -4.92 5.58
CA TYR A 113 0.20 -4.11 4.37
C TYR A 113 0.37 -5.01 3.14
N ASN A 114 -0.13 -4.54 2.01
CA ASN A 114 0.19 -5.11 0.71
C ASN A 114 1.43 -4.38 0.17
N ALA A 115 2.56 -5.08 0.16
CA ALA A 115 3.82 -4.57 -0.38
C ALA A 115 3.94 -4.95 -1.87
N GLN A 116 4.17 -3.96 -2.71
CA GLN A 116 4.38 -4.13 -4.14
C GLN A 116 5.83 -3.78 -4.46
N LEU A 117 6.47 -4.60 -5.26
CA LEU A 117 7.85 -4.44 -5.71
C LEU A 117 7.89 -4.53 -7.23
N ALA A 118 8.54 -3.58 -7.89
CA ALA A 118 8.96 -3.73 -9.28
C ALA A 118 10.45 -4.11 -9.29
N VAL A 119 10.75 -5.22 -9.94
CA VAL A 119 12.09 -5.83 -9.96
C VAL A 119 12.50 -6.04 -11.39
N THR A 120 13.75 -5.73 -11.72
CA THR A 120 14.35 -5.96 -13.04
C THR A 120 14.75 -7.44 -13.23
N SER A 121 15.09 -7.85 -14.44
CA SER A 121 15.55 -9.22 -14.75
C SER A 121 16.83 -9.61 -14.00
N ASP A 122 17.64 -8.64 -13.64
CA ASP A 122 18.86 -8.79 -12.82
C ASP A 122 18.60 -8.61 -11.32
N HIS A 123 17.34 -8.75 -10.89
CA HIS A 123 16.89 -8.72 -9.50
C HIS A 123 17.06 -7.39 -8.75
N MET A 124 17.21 -6.29 -9.45
CA MET A 124 17.25 -4.97 -8.82
C MET A 124 15.83 -4.46 -8.53
N ILE A 125 15.59 -3.96 -7.32
CA ILE A 125 14.32 -3.34 -6.97
C ILE A 125 14.33 -1.89 -7.44
N VAL A 126 13.49 -1.55 -8.41
CA VAL A 126 13.40 -0.22 -9.02
C VAL A 126 12.23 0.62 -8.48
N ALA A 127 11.22 -0.02 -7.92
CA ALA A 127 10.12 0.67 -7.25
C ALA A 127 9.52 -0.16 -6.13
N VAL A 128 9.05 0.52 -5.09
CA VAL A 128 8.38 -0.06 -3.92
C VAL A 128 7.14 0.75 -3.60
N SER A 129 6.04 0.08 -3.27
CA SER A 129 4.83 0.71 -2.76
C SER A 129 4.20 -0.12 -1.65
N LEU A 130 3.66 0.56 -0.63
CA LEU A 130 2.90 -0.06 0.44
C LEU A 130 1.44 0.37 0.36
N GLY A 131 0.56 -0.61 0.22
CA GLY A 131 -0.89 -0.41 0.15
C GLY A 131 -1.63 -1.01 1.33
N GLN A 132 -2.88 -0.60 1.49
CA GLN A 132 -3.79 -1.12 2.52
C GLN A 132 -4.89 -2.00 1.91
N SER A 133 -4.85 -2.25 0.61
CA SER A 133 -5.79 -3.12 -0.11
C SER A 133 -5.23 -4.53 -0.21
N SER A 134 -6.07 -5.52 0.02
CA SER A 134 -5.71 -6.93 -0.23
C SER A 134 -5.74 -7.31 -1.71
N SER A 135 -6.14 -6.39 -2.60
CA SER A 135 -6.21 -6.61 -4.04
C SER A 135 -5.09 -5.90 -4.76
N ASP A 136 -4.39 -6.62 -5.64
CA ASP A 136 -3.25 -6.13 -6.42
C ASP A 136 -3.68 -5.38 -7.68
N VAL A 137 -4.93 -5.57 -8.14
CA VAL A 137 -5.44 -5.03 -9.41
C VAL A 137 -5.15 -3.55 -9.60
N LYS A 138 -5.30 -2.73 -8.56
CA LYS A 138 -5.08 -1.28 -8.64
C LYS A 138 -3.62 -0.85 -8.51
N CYS A 139 -2.73 -1.80 -8.26
CA CYS A 139 -1.32 -1.49 -7.98
C CYS A 139 -0.46 -1.47 -9.26
N LEU A 140 -0.87 -2.15 -10.35
CA LEU A 140 -0.05 -2.31 -11.55
C LEU A 140 0.34 -0.97 -12.18
N VAL A 141 -0.64 -0.14 -12.53
CA VAL A 141 -0.39 1.13 -13.23
C VAL A 141 0.47 2.09 -12.41
N PRO A 142 0.20 2.33 -11.11
CA PRO A 142 1.09 3.12 -10.27
C PRO A 142 2.52 2.56 -10.18
N MET A 143 2.67 1.24 -10.11
CA MET A 143 4.00 0.60 -10.06
C MET A 143 4.75 0.73 -11.39
N MET A 144 4.08 0.62 -12.52
CA MET A 144 4.66 0.87 -13.84
C MET A 144 5.19 2.31 -13.96
N HIS A 145 4.39 3.29 -13.53
CA HIS A 145 4.81 4.70 -13.53
C HIS A 145 6.00 4.94 -12.58
N ALA A 146 6.01 4.31 -11.41
CA ALA A 146 7.12 4.42 -10.47
C ALA A 146 8.41 3.80 -11.05
N ALA A 147 8.31 2.66 -11.72
CA ALA A 147 9.43 2.03 -12.40
C ALA A 147 9.97 2.89 -13.56
N GLN A 148 9.08 3.46 -14.38
CA GLN A 148 9.47 4.39 -15.46
C GLN A 148 10.17 5.63 -14.90
N ALA A 149 9.65 6.21 -13.81
CA ALA A 149 10.28 7.36 -13.16
C ALA A 149 11.66 7.01 -12.56
N ALA A 150 11.85 5.79 -12.07
CA ALA A 150 13.15 5.32 -11.61
C ALA A 150 14.14 5.16 -12.79
N ALA A 151 13.70 4.54 -13.88
CA ALA A 151 14.51 4.38 -15.08
C ALA A 151 14.93 5.74 -15.67
N ALA A 152 14.02 6.72 -15.73
CA ALA A 152 14.33 8.07 -16.20
C ALA A 152 15.39 8.77 -15.31
N ARG A 153 15.29 8.64 -13.97
CA ARG A 153 16.32 9.18 -13.06
C ARG A 153 17.69 8.52 -13.29
N CYS A 154 17.74 7.21 -13.48
CA CYS A 154 18.98 6.51 -13.77
C CYS A 154 19.58 6.98 -15.10
N HIS A 155 18.77 7.22 -16.13
CA HIS A 155 19.20 7.75 -17.42
C HIS A 155 19.83 9.15 -17.26
N ASP A 156 19.19 10.04 -16.51
CA ASP A 156 19.69 11.41 -16.25
C ASP A 156 21.03 11.41 -15.52
N GLU A 157 21.23 10.49 -14.58
CA GLU A 157 22.47 10.40 -13.80
C GLU A 157 23.62 9.74 -14.58
N THR A 158 23.35 8.73 -15.38
CA THR A 158 24.39 7.94 -16.04
C THR A 158 24.80 8.45 -17.42
N ARG A 159 23.96 9.24 -18.08
CA ARG A 159 24.14 9.91 -19.40
C ARG A 159 24.61 9.04 -20.57
N HIS A 160 24.93 7.77 -20.35
CA HIS A 160 25.55 6.88 -21.34
C HIS A 160 24.76 5.61 -21.66
N LEU A 161 23.71 5.32 -20.88
CA LEU A 161 22.89 4.12 -21.04
C LEU A 161 21.42 4.53 -21.12
N GLU A 162 20.73 4.07 -22.15
CA GLU A 162 19.27 4.21 -22.21
C GLU A 162 18.62 3.24 -21.23
N HIS A 163 18.13 3.76 -20.11
CA HIS A 163 17.36 3.01 -19.15
C HIS A 163 15.88 3.17 -19.45
N THR A 164 15.32 2.20 -20.16
CA THR A 164 13.90 2.16 -20.49
C THR A 164 13.24 0.91 -19.90
N ILE A 165 11.94 1.00 -19.59
CA ILE A 165 11.16 -0.17 -19.23
C ILE A 165 10.64 -0.79 -20.54
N GLY A 166 11.11 -1.97 -20.86
CA GLY A 166 10.63 -2.76 -22.00
C GLY A 166 9.28 -3.41 -21.73
N THR A 167 9.28 -4.68 -21.34
CA THR A 167 8.05 -5.44 -21.02
C THR A 167 7.91 -5.62 -19.52
N VAL A 168 6.73 -5.36 -18.98
CA VAL A 168 6.36 -5.60 -17.58
C VAL A 168 5.66 -6.95 -17.48
N LEU A 169 6.18 -7.82 -16.62
CA LEU A 169 5.56 -9.10 -16.29
C LEU A 169 4.75 -8.98 -15.02
N ALA A 170 3.51 -9.50 -15.01
CA ALA A 170 2.65 -9.47 -13.84
C ALA A 170 1.84 -10.77 -13.71
N ASP A 171 1.56 -11.16 -12.48
CA ASP A 171 0.75 -12.34 -12.20
C ASP A 171 -0.76 -12.10 -12.42
N ALA A 172 -1.55 -13.16 -12.26
CA ALA A 172 -3.00 -13.12 -12.47
C ALA A 172 -3.75 -12.23 -11.45
N GLY A 173 -3.13 -11.86 -10.34
CA GLY A 173 -3.68 -10.93 -9.35
C GLY A 173 -3.87 -9.52 -9.91
N TYR A 174 -3.12 -9.15 -10.94
CA TYR A 174 -3.20 -7.87 -11.62
C TYR A 174 -4.14 -7.86 -12.83
N ALA A 175 -4.68 -9.02 -13.24
CA ALA A 175 -5.48 -9.13 -14.44
C ALA A 175 -6.82 -8.40 -14.32
N SER A 176 -6.98 -7.33 -15.09
CA SER A 176 -8.23 -6.60 -15.30
C SER A 176 -8.23 -5.94 -16.68
N ASP A 177 -9.41 -5.71 -17.25
CA ASP A 177 -9.50 -5.07 -18.56
C ASP A 177 -8.88 -3.66 -18.55
N ALA A 178 -9.02 -2.95 -17.42
CA ALA A 178 -8.38 -1.65 -17.22
C ALA A 178 -6.85 -1.73 -17.25
N ASN A 179 -6.25 -2.73 -16.60
CA ASN A 179 -4.81 -2.92 -16.61
C ASN A 179 -4.28 -3.42 -17.96
N LEU A 180 -5.06 -4.23 -18.66
CA LEU A 180 -4.71 -4.72 -20.00
C LEU A 180 -4.72 -3.60 -21.03
N ALA A 181 -5.64 -2.63 -20.91
CA ALA A 181 -5.82 -1.52 -21.81
C ALA A 181 -5.08 -0.23 -21.37
N ALA A 182 -4.44 -0.21 -20.19
CA ALA A 182 -3.79 0.99 -19.66
C ALA A 182 -2.64 1.45 -20.56
N PRO A 183 -2.40 2.77 -20.72
CA PRO A 183 -1.22 3.27 -21.41
C PRO A 183 0.06 2.95 -20.66
N GLY A 184 1.22 3.00 -21.34
CA GLY A 184 2.53 2.80 -20.73
C GLY A 184 3.32 1.67 -21.38
N PRO A 185 4.31 1.10 -20.68
CA PRO A 185 5.17 0.03 -21.20
C PRO A 185 4.37 -1.18 -21.67
N ASP A 186 4.97 -1.92 -22.57
CA ASP A 186 4.45 -3.23 -22.95
C ASP A 186 4.31 -4.13 -21.72
N ARG A 187 3.35 -5.07 -21.74
CA ARG A 187 3.06 -5.91 -20.59
C ARG A 187 2.57 -7.28 -20.96
N ILE A 188 2.94 -8.24 -20.13
CA ILE A 188 2.38 -9.60 -20.14
C ILE A 188 1.81 -9.85 -18.76
N ILE A 189 0.50 -10.07 -18.69
CA ILE A 189 -0.24 -10.34 -17.46
C ILE A 189 -0.83 -11.74 -17.54
N ALA A 190 -0.51 -12.59 -16.58
CA ALA A 190 -1.13 -13.90 -16.46
C ALA A 190 -2.64 -13.76 -16.29
N LEU A 191 -3.46 -14.52 -17.04
CA LEU A 191 -4.93 -14.41 -17.01
C LEU A 191 -5.59 -15.43 -16.12
N SER A 192 -4.88 -16.50 -15.72
CA SER A 192 -5.40 -17.60 -14.92
C SER A 192 -4.33 -18.13 -13.96
N LYS A 193 -4.73 -18.99 -13.04
CA LYS A 193 -3.80 -19.66 -12.12
C LYS A 193 -3.02 -20.75 -12.84
N GLY A 194 -1.74 -20.90 -12.51
CA GLY A 194 -0.70 -21.59 -13.22
C GLY A 194 -0.99 -22.96 -13.88
N ARG A 195 -1.91 -23.78 -13.35
CA ARG A 195 -2.28 -25.07 -13.99
C ARG A 195 -3.01 -24.87 -15.32
N ASP A 196 -3.96 -23.93 -15.37
CA ASP A 196 -4.73 -23.69 -16.58
C ASP A 196 -3.88 -23.01 -17.64
N GLN A 197 -2.91 -22.20 -17.22
CA GLN A 197 -1.92 -21.60 -18.13
C GLN A 197 -0.93 -22.64 -18.65
N ALA A 198 -0.37 -23.48 -17.79
CA ALA A 198 0.52 -24.55 -18.21
C ALA A 198 -0.16 -25.49 -19.20
N HIS A 199 -1.43 -25.79 -18.98
CA HIS A 199 -2.24 -26.60 -19.90
C HIS A 199 -2.52 -25.86 -21.21
N ALA A 200 -2.89 -24.59 -21.17
CA ALA A 200 -3.10 -23.77 -22.37
C ALA A 200 -1.81 -23.56 -23.16
N ALA A 201 -0.69 -23.48 -22.48
CA ALA A 201 0.64 -23.35 -23.06
C ALA A 201 1.14 -24.63 -23.72
N SER A 202 0.74 -25.79 -23.23
CA SER A 202 1.06 -27.10 -23.86
C SER A 202 0.23 -27.40 -25.11
N GLN A 203 -0.81 -26.60 -25.37
CA GLN A 203 -1.60 -26.69 -26.58
C GLN A 203 -1.06 -25.72 -27.64
N ASP A 204 -1.23 -26.04 -28.93
CA ASP A 204 -0.67 -25.36 -30.09
C ASP A 204 -0.28 -23.89 -29.93
N HIS A 205 0.97 -23.57 -30.25
CA HIS A 205 1.44 -22.17 -30.29
C HIS A 205 0.62 -21.37 -31.30
N ALA A 206 0.09 -20.23 -30.86
CA ALA A 206 -0.63 -19.32 -31.75
C ALA A 206 0.33 -18.69 -32.76
N VAL A 207 0.21 -19.07 -34.02
CA VAL A 207 1.09 -18.60 -35.11
C VAL A 207 0.43 -17.43 -35.87
N SER A 208 -0.88 -17.28 -35.81
CA SER A 208 -1.64 -16.23 -36.48
C SER A 208 -1.87 -15.02 -35.59
N PRO A 209 -2.10 -13.81 -36.16
CA PRO A 209 -2.46 -12.65 -35.35
C PRO A 209 -3.79 -12.87 -34.61
N PRO A 210 -4.04 -12.12 -33.51
CA PRO A 210 -5.30 -12.23 -32.77
C PRO A 210 -6.50 -11.89 -33.66
N PRO A 211 -7.70 -12.43 -33.39
CA PRO A 211 -8.89 -12.18 -34.19
C PRO A 211 -9.20 -10.68 -34.27
N THR A 212 -9.68 -10.21 -35.42
CA THR A 212 -10.12 -8.81 -35.61
C THR A 212 -11.28 -8.51 -34.65
N GLY A 213 -11.19 -7.42 -33.89
CA GLY A 213 -12.19 -7.05 -32.89
C GLY A 213 -12.05 -7.81 -31.54
N ALA A 214 -10.95 -8.51 -31.31
CA ALA A 214 -10.69 -9.17 -30.05
C ALA A 214 -10.60 -8.17 -28.88
N THR A 215 -11.16 -8.53 -27.72
CA THR A 215 -11.01 -7.76 -26.48
C THR A 215 -9.58 -7.78 -25.99
N SER A 216 -9.17 -6.80 -25.15
CA SER A 216 -7.82 -6.76 -24.56
C SER A 216 -7.45 -8.08 -23.85
N ARG A 217 -8.44 -8.74 -23.21
CA ARG A 217 -8.26 -10.05 -22.56
C ARG A 217 -8.01 -11.17 -23.58
N GLN A 218 -8.72 -11.17 -24.69
CA GLN A 218 -8.51 -12.15 -25.77
C GLN A 218 -7.15 -11.94 -26.46
N VAL A 219 -6.77 -10.70 -26.70
CA VAL A 219 -5.44 -10.37 -27.21
C VAL A 219 -4.33 -10.86 -26.28
N MET A 220 -4.47 -10.62 -24.97
CA MET A 220 -3.50 -11.11 -23.98
C MET A 220 -3.50 -12.65 -23.92
N ALA A 221 -4.64 -13.30 -23.93
CA ALA A 221 -4.74 -14.76 -23.96
C ALA A 221 -4.06 -15.35 -25.21
N HIS A 222 -4.23 -14.71 -26.35
CA HIS A 222 -3.54 -15.09 -27.59
C HIS A 222 -2.01 -14.88 -27.44
N ARG A 223 -1.58 -13.71 -26.95
CA ARG A 223 -0.16 -13.40 -26.76
C ARG A 223 0.55 -14.40 -25.83
N LEU A 224 -0.08 -14.78 -24.74
CA LEU A 224 0.45 -15.81 -23.81
C LEU A 224 0.66 -17.19 -24.45
N ARG A 225 0.09 -17.43 -25.64
CA ARG A 225 0.23 -18.68 -26.42
C ARG A 225 1.25 -18.54 -27.56
N THR A 226 1.81 -17.35 -27.79
CA THR A 226 2.88 -17.18 -28.80
C THR A 226 4.22 -17.62 -28.24
N THR A 227 5.17 -17.91 -29.13
CA THR A 227 6.56 -18.27 -28.78
C THR A 227 7.19 -17.16 -27.91
N ASP A 228 6.99 -15.90 -28.28
CA ASP A 228 7.55 -14.75 -27.54
C ASP A 228 6.93 -14.59 -26.15
N GLY A 229 5.62 -14.84 -26.02
CA GLY A 229 4.94 -14.79 -24.72
C GLY A 229 5.30 -15.96 -23.80
N HIS A 230 5.88 -17.01 -24.35
CA HIS A 230 6.37 -18.20 -23.63
C HIS A 230 7.80 -18.07 -23.14
N ALA A 231 8.62 -17.27 -23.87
CA ALA A 231 10.04 -17.10 -23.60
C ALA A 231 10.31 -16.09 -22.45
N LEU A 232 9.29 -15.38 -22.00
CA LEU A 232 9.33 -14.40 -20.92
C LEU A 232 8.78 -14.96 -19.63
#